data_4f112b173562cc59ccc360830ea693e3
#
_entry.id   4f112b173562cc59ccc360830ea693e3
#
_cell.length_a   1.000
_cell.length_b   1.000
_cell.length_c   1.000
_cell.angle_alpha   90.00
_cell.angle_beta   90.00
_cell.angle_gamma   90.00
#
_symmetry.space_group_name_H-M   'P 1'
#
loop_
_entity.id
_entity.type
_entity.pdbx_description
1 polymer ?
#
loop_
_entity_poly.entity_id
_entity_poly.type
_entity_poly.pdbx_seq_one_letter_code
_entity_poly.pdbx_strand_id
1 'polypeptide(L)'
;MTISAPVWLTLSRAPALAQAAPLSSSSPALKNYFEAALGITSADQERLLKEALAKGGDLAEVFFQHIVGTWIIMEDEKVNRAYSSINLGMGVRVIRGEKTGYAFSQVLEMPAMLQTARAAAALARAGKQAPGQKGVVVHALQDKPGLDVYPTQEPWALVSGERRLDLLRRVGRRLAGADASIIKTVLQFHDSTSQVLVANSEGVRRWDVRPRTSLYASCVAQKKGRRESNYADAAMRAGLEFYTPELLDRLADEAAARTLRLFQARPLAPGEMPCVLAPGSAGILLHEAIGHGLEADFNRRGISTYAGRLGQRVADPQVTVVDDGTIPNSHGALSFDDEGGDSQRTVLVDKGVLRSYLHDRLSAAWYQTQTTGSGRRQSYQYPPIPRMRATFMEPGKYDPQEVLGQVKKGIYAEQLSNGQVNIGAGDFSFYIKSGWAIENGRLTHPVKDINLTGNGPQVLSRISMVADDLALAESGFMCGKLGQTVPVSQGLPTTLVSSINVGSAGTGS
;
A
#
# COMPACT_ATOMS: atom_id res chain seq x y z
N MET A 1 1.51 26.32 43.38
CA MET A 1 1.29 24.91 43.01
C MET A 1 2.24 24.63 41.83
N THR A 2 3.33 23.98 42.13
CA THR A 2 4.40 23.63 41.19
C THR A 2 3.96 22.43 40.37
N ILE A 3 3.76 22.63 39.08
CA ILE A 3 3.47 21.54 38.13
C ILE A 3 4.81 20.86 37.83
N SER A 4 4.97 19.64 38.32
CA SER A 4 6.12 18.79 38.06
C SER A 4 6.27 18.49 36.55
N ALA A 5 7.50 18.58 36.06
CA ALA A 5 7.88 18.21 34.70
C ALA A 5 7.50 16.76 34.38
N PRO A 6 7.13 16.44 33.12
CA PRO A 6 6.82 15.08 32.72
C PRO A 6 8.07 14.21 32.89
N VAL A 7 7.88 13.08 33.55
CA VAL A 7 8.87 12.02 33.67
C VAL A 7 9.18 11.51 32.27
N TRP A 8 10.39 11.82 31.81
CA TRP A 8 10.96 11.15 30.63
C TRP A 8 11.17 9.69 31.00
N LEU A 9 10.33 8.82 30.47
CA LEU A 9 10.60 7.38 30.46
C LEU A 9 11.97 7.19 29.83
N THR A 10 12.99 6.99 30.64
CA THR A 10 14.25 6.42 30.23
C THR A 10 13.90 5.07 29.64
N LEU A 11 13.93 5.00 28.31
CA LEU A 11 13.92 3.73 27.58
C LEU A 11 15.07 2.92 28.18
N SER A 12 14.72 1.99 29.08
CA SER A 12 15.64 0.98 29.56
C SER A 12 16.30 0.38 28.34
N ARG A 13 17.64 0.30 28.38
CA ARG A 13 18.49 -0.23 27.32
C ARG A 13 17.79 -1.40 26.65
N ALA A 14 17.31 -1.17 25.42
CA ALA A 14 17.04 -2.26 24.51
C ALA A 14 18.32 -3.13 24.47
N PRO A 15 18.21 -4.46 24.51
CA PRO A 15 19.38 -5.31 24.42
C PRO A 15 20.22 -4.85 23.23
N ALA A 16 21.54 -5.04 23.28
CA ALA A 16 22.56 -4.51 22.37
C ALA A 16 22.35 -4.66 20.85
N LEU A 17 21.19 -5.17 20.44
CA LEU A 17 20.70 -5.32 19.06
C LEU A 17 20.36 -3.98 18.37
N ALA A 18 20.26 -2.85 19.10
CA ALA A 18 19.92 -1.53 18.53
C ALA A 18 21.09 -0.80 17.87
N GLN A 19 22.30 -1.36 17.87
CA GLN A 19 23.51 -0.73 17.30
C GLN A 19 24.02 -1.45 16.04
N ALA A 20 23.17 -2.09 15.25
CA ALA A 20 23.58 -2.62 13.96
C ALA A 20 23.84 -1.48 12.97
N ALA A 21 24.99 -1.56 12.26
CA ALA A 21 25.39 -0.62 11.22
C ALA A 21 24.31 -0.44 10.13
N PRO A 22 24.34 0.66 9.37
CA PRO A 22 23.39 0.89 8.28
C PRO A 22 23.45 -0.28 7.29
N LEU A 23 22.31 -0.96 7.13
CA LEU A 23 22.22 -2.17 6.35
C LEU A 23 21.51 -1.83 5.03
N SER A 24 22.26 -1.84 3.92
CA SER A 24 21.62 -1.92 2.60
C SER A 24 20.99 -3.31 2.44
N SER A 25 19.97 -3.44 1.61
CA SER A 25 19.30 -4.72 1.32
C SER A 25 20.27 -5.84 0.85
N SER A 26 21.43 -5.46 0.33
CA SER A 26 22.51 -6.35 -0.11
C SER A 26 23.61 -6.63 0.92
N SER A 27 23.53 -6.05 2.14
CA SER A 27 24.58 -6.20 3.15
C SER A 27 24.66 -7.64 3.68
N PRO A 28 25.86 -8.24 3.77
CA PRO A 28 26.07 -9.57 4.37
C PRO A 28 25.54 -9.69 5.81
N ALA A 29 25.51 -8.59 6.55
CA ALA A 29 24.98 -8.55 7.93
C ALA A 29 23.47 -8.81 8.01
N LEU A 30 22.72 -8.63 6.92
CA LEU A 30 21.28 -8.95 6.86
C LEU A 30 21.02 -10.44 6.75
N LYS A 31 21.92 -11.19 6.10
CA LYS A 31 21.75 -12.63 5.86
C LYS A 31 21.34 -13.40 7.10
N ASN A 32 21.87 -13.01 8.24
CA ASN A 32 21.80 -13.76 9.48
C ASN A 32 21.08 -13.00 10.59
N TYR A 33 20.18 -12.01 10.26
CA TYR A 33 19.49 -11.26 11.31
C TYR A 33 18.80 -12.19 12.31
N PHE A 34 17.93 -13.10 11.85
CA PHE A 34 17.20 -14.02 12.73
C PHE A 34 18.14 -15.07 13.34
N GLU A 35 19.23 -15.43 12.67
CA GLU A 35 20.25 -16.31 13.20
C GLU A 35 21.12 -15.58 14.24
N ALA A 36 21.65 -14.39 13.92
CA ALA A 36 22.53 -13.63 14.80
C ALA A 36 21.81 -13.09 16.03
N ALA A 37 20.55 -12.62 15.87
CA ALA A 37 19.79 -12.00 16.92
C ALA A 37 18.96 -12.98 17.75
N LEU A 38 18.52 -14.09 17.14
CA LEU A 38 17.55 -15.01 17.74
C LEU A 38 17.98 -16.47 17.69
N GLY A 39 19.15 -16.79 17.10
CA GLY A 39 19.67 -18.14 16.99
C GLY A 39 18.88 -19.07 16.06
N ILE A 40 18.02 -18.52 15.18
CA ILE A 40 17.18 -19.31 14.25
C ILE A 40 17.96 -19.61 12.98
N THR A 41 18.54 -20.81 12.92
CA THR A 41 19.42 -21.25 11.84
C THR A 41 18.63 -21.74 10.60
N SER A 42 19.33 -21.95 9.48
CA SER A 42 18.73 -22.58 8.30
C SER A 42 18.27 -24.03 8.59
N ALA A 43 19.01 -24.76 9.43
CA ALA A 43 18.62 -26.08 9.87
C ALA A 43 17.32 -26.09 10.68
N ASP A 44 17.08 -25.05 11.48
CA ASP A 44 15.82 -24.88 12.22
C ASP A 44 14.66 -24.63 11.26
N GLN A 45 14.87 -23.81 10.24
CA GLN A 45 13.87 -23.53 9.19
C GLN A 45 13.53 -24.80 8.41
N GLU A 46 14.53 -25.59 7.99
CA GLU A 46 14.31 -26.89 7.35
C GLU A 46 13.54 -27.87 8.25
N ARG A 47 13.86 -27.90 9.54
CA ARG A 47 13.16 -28.73 10.54
C ARG A 47 11.68 -28.34 10.63
N LEU A 48 11.38 -27.05 10.64
CA LEU A 48 10.00 -26.55 10.65
C LEU A 48 9.24 -26.94 9.38
N LEU A 49 9.85 -26.81 8.20
CA LEU A 49 9.27 -27.20 6.93
C LEU A 49 9.01 -28.71 6.86
N LYS A 50 9.94 -29.54 7.34
CA LYS A 50 9.77 -30.99 7.44
C LYS A 50 8.62 -31.37 8.37
N GLU A 51 8.52 -30.72 9.54
CA GLU A 51 7.41 -30.93 10.47
C GLU A 51 6.04 -30.50 9.86
N ALA A 52 6.00 -29.36 9.16
CA ALA A 52 4.81 -28.85 8.50
C ALA A 52 4.30 -29.83 7.40
N LEU A 53 5.20 -30.53 6.71
CA LEU A 53 4.87 -31.52 5.67
C LEU A 53 4.84 -32.98 6.17
N ALA A 54 5.15 -33.26 7.43
CA ALA A 54 5.21 -34.62 7.97
C ALA A 54 3.92 -35.43 7.79
N LYS A 55 2.80 -34.74 7.65
CA LYS A 55 1.49 -35.35 7.41
C LYS A 55 0.92 -35.08 6.00
N GLY A 56 1.79 -34.73 5.06
CA GLY A 56 1.46 -34.42 3.67
C GLY A 56 1.08 -32.94 3.45
N GLY A 57 1.15 -32.52 2.23
CA GLY A 57 0.98 -31.15 1.71
C GLY A 57 1.74 -31.02 0.40
N ASP A 58 1.45 -30.01 -0.40
CA ASP A 58 2.12 -29.74 -1.67
C ASP A 58 3.25 -28.73 -1.50
N LEU A 59 3.09 -27.83 -0.52
CA LEU A 59 4.07 -26.81 -0.17
C LEU A 59 3.95 -26.48 1.32
N ALA A 60 5.10 -26.24 1.96
CA ALA A 60 5.17 -25.51 3.24
C ALA A 60 6.04 -24.27 3.10
N GLU A 61 5.70 -23.22 3.84
CA GLU A 61 6.52 -22.04 3.99
C GLU A 61 6.55 -21.58 5.44
N VAL A 62 7.65 -20.98 5.84
CA VAL A 62 7.81 -20.24 7.09
C VAL A 62 8.14 -18.80 6.80
N PHE A 63 7.52 -17.90 7.54
CA PHE A 63 7.70 -16.46 7.42
C PHE A 63 8.04 -15.89 8.78
N PHE A 64 9.23 -15.33 8.94
CA PHE A 64 9.65 -14.65 10.16
C PHE A 64 9.61 -13.15 9.93
N GLN A 65 9.20 -12.41 10.94
CA GLN A 65 9.13 -10.96 10.85
C GLN A 65 9.45 -10.30 12.20
N HIS A 66 10.24 -9.23 12.13
CA HIS A 66 10.49 -8.30 13.20
C HIS A 66 10.25 -6.88 12.71
N ILE A 67 9.22 -6.21 13.22
CA ILE A 67 8.90 -4.83 12.87
C ILE A 67 9.16 -3.97 14.11
N VAL A 68 9.91 -2.89 13.90
CA VAL A 68 10.03 -1.79 14.87
C VAL A 68 9.47 -0.54 14.20
N GLY A 69 8.53 0.12 14.84
CA GLY A 69 7.90 1.32 14.31
C GLY A 69 7.71 2.41 15.34
N THR A 70 7.69 3.64 14.89
CA THR A 70 7.46 4.85 15.71
C THR A 70 6.28 5.63 15.15
N TRP A 71 5.42 6.11 16.03
CA TRP A 71 4.29 6.97 15.71
C TRP A 71 4.38 8.24 16.54
N ILE A 72 4.20 9.39 15.90
CA ILE A 72 4.16 10.71 16.56
C ILE A 72 2.96 11.47 16.03
N ILE A 73 2.11 11.96 16.92
CA ILE A 73 1.02 12.88 16.60
C ILE A 73 1.32 14.20 17.29
N MET A 74 1.38 15.27 16.51
CA MET A 74 1.61 16.63 16.99
C MET A 74 0.38 17.48 16.64
N GLU A 75 -0.15 18.20 17.61
CA GLU A 75 -1.25 19.16 17.45
C GLU A 75 -0.80 20.53 17.95
N ASP A 76 -0.96 21.56 17.13
CA ASP A 76 -0.61 22.94 17.47
C ASP A 76 0.80 23.05 18.10
N GLU A 77 1.77 22.47 17.41
CA GLU A 77 3.21 22.40 17.79
C GLU A 77 3.48 21.61 19.10
N LYS A 78 2.51 20.95 19.68
CA LYS A 78 2.67 20.12 20.88
C LYS A 78 2.51 18.64 20.55
N VAL A 79 3.43 17.82 21.06
CA VAL A 79 3.30 16.36 20.93
C VAL A 79 2.11 15.90 21.75
N ASN A 80 1.05 15.44 21.09
CA ASN A 80 -0.14 14.86 21.70
C ASN A 80 0.13 13.39 22.08
N ARG A 81 0.77 12.65 21.16
CA ARG A 81 1.07 11.23 21.39
C ARG A 81 2.39 10.87 20.67
N ALA A 82 3.22 10.10 21.36
CA ALA A 82 4.37 9.44 20.77
C ALA A 82 4.51 8.04 21.38
N TYR A 83 4.69 7.03 20.52
CA TYR A 83 4.92 5.66 20.97
C TYR A 83 5.72 4.87 19.94
N SER A 84 6.39 3.84 20.40
CA SER A 84 7.04 2.85 19.55
C SER A 84 6.34 1.51 19.71
N SER A 85 6.35 0.72 18.66
CA SER A 85 5.81 -0.64 18.65
C SER A 85 6.86 -1.62 18.15
N ILE A 86 6.89 -2.79 18.76
CA ILE A 86 7.70 -3.91 18.33
C ILE A 86 6.75 -5.07 18.07
N ASN A 87 6.86 -5.67 16.89
CA ASN A 87 6.07 -6.85 16.53
C ASN A 87 7.02 -7.91 15.98
N LEU A 88 7.18 -9.00 16.73
CA LEU A 88 8.10 -10.10 16.44
C LEU A 88 7.33 -11.42 16.45
N GLY A 89 7.57 -12.26 15.44
CA GLY A 89 6.96 -13.58 15.38
C GLY A 89 7.20 -14.29 14.05
N MET A 90 6.53 -15.42 13.93
CA MET A 90 6.57 -16.25 12.72
C MET A 90 5.19 -16.77 12.34
N GLY A 91 5.00 -17.02 11.05
CA GLY A 91 3.86 -17.75 10.51
C GLY A 91 4.30 -18.99 9.75
N VAL A 92 3.50 -20.04 9.79
CA VAL A 92 3.67 -21.25 8.98
C VAL A 92 2.45 -21.42 8.11
N ARG A 93 2.67 -21.65 6.83
CA ARG A 93 1.60 -22.01 5.87
C ARG A 93 1.87 -23.39 5.28
N VAL A 94 0.82 -24.18 5.16
CA VAL A 94 0.83 -25.44 4.41
C VAL A 94 -0.26 -25.36 3.34
N ILE A 95 0.09 -25.64 2.10
CA ILE A 95 -0.85 -25.76 0.97
C ILE A 95 -1.06 -27.22 0.66
N ARG A 96 -2.32 -27.61 0.45
CA ARG A 96 -2.73 -28.93 -0.01
C ARG A 96 -3.89 -28.83 -1.00
N GLY A 97 -3.61 -28.97 -2.29
CA GLY A 97 -4.55 -28.63 -3.35
C GLY A 97 -4.93 -27.16 -3.27
N GLU A 98 -6.20 -26.87 -3.16
CA GLU A 98 -6.71 -25.49 -2.98
C GLU A 98 -6.82 -25.05 -1.52
N LYS A 99 -6.48 -25.91 -0.57
CA LYS A 99 -6.60 -25.62 0.86
C LYS A 99 -5.32 -25.03 1.41
N THR A 100 -5.48 -24.05 2.27
CA THR A 100 -4.40 -23.43 3.02
C THR A 100 -4.63 -23.62 4.51
N GLY A 101 -3.66 -24.24 5.19
CA GLY A 101 -3.57 -24.21 6.63
C GLY A 101 -2.57 -23.15 7.05
N TYR A 102 -2.94 -22.32 8.01
CA TYR A 102 -2.08 -21.26 8.52
C TYR A 102 -2.13 -21.19 10.04
N ALA A 103 -0.95 -21.05 10.65
CA ALA A 103 -0.81 -20.80 12.07
C ALA A 103 0.39 -19.87 12.32
N PHE A 104 0.37 -19.13 13.42
CA PHE A 104 1.44 -18.19 13.76
C PHE A 104 1.78 -18.27 15.26
N SER A 105 2.97 -17.78 15.61
CA SER A 105 3.46 -17.67 16.98
C SER A 105 4.29 -16.41 17.19
N GLN A 106 4.18 -15.81 18.38
CA GLN A 106 5.11 -14.78 18.86
C GLN A 106 6.27 -15.39 19.69
N VAL A 107 6.12 -16.65 20.09
CA VAL A 107 7.16 -17.38 20.82
C VAL A 107 8.04 -18.10 19.80
N LEU A 108 9.30 -17.67 19.71
CA LEU A 108 10.29 -18.16 18.73
C LEU A 108 11.23 -19.20 19.34
N GLU A 109 10.74 -19.97 20.30
CA GLU A 109 11.42 -21.15 20.79
C GLU A 109 11.06 -22.38 19.96
N MET A 110 12.00 -23.29 19.74
CA MET A 110 11.81 -24.45 18.85
C MET A 110 10.57 -25.29 19.20
N PRO A 111 10.25 -25.61 20.47
CA PRO A 111 9.03 -26.36 20.80
C PRO A 111 7.74 -25.67 20.34
N ALA A 112 7.64 -24.33 20.54
CA ALA A 112 6.46 -23.54 20.15
C ALA A 112 6.39 -23.39 18.61
N MET A 113 7.52 -23.19 17.94
CA MET A 113 7.57 -23.11 16.49
C MET A 113 7.15 -24.43 15.81
N LEU A 114 7.61 -25.59 16.35
CA LEU A 114 7.16 -26.91 15.87
C LEU A 114 5.68 -27.14 16.13
N GLN A 115 5.13 -26.69 17.26
CA GLN A 115 3.70 -26.76 17.51
C GLN A 115 2.90 -25.92 16.50
N THR A 116 3.40 -24.77 16.14
CA THR A 116 2.82 -23.89 15.10
C THR A 116 2.82 -24.58 13.74
N ALA A 117 3.92 -25.25 13.36
CA ALA A 117 4.01 -26.04 12.14
C ALA A 117 2.98 -27.18 12.09
N ARG A 118 2.83 -27.91 13.20
CA ARG A 118 1.80 -28.97 13.33
C ARG A 118 0.38 -28.44 13.24
N ALA A 119 0.10 -27.28 13.83
CA ALA A 119 -1.22 -26.62 13.74
C ALA A 119 -1.55 -26.24 12.30
N ALA A 120 -0.61 -25.61 11.57
CA ALA A 120 -0.80 -25.30 10.15
C ALA A 120 -1.05 -26.56 9.30
N ALA A 121 -0.28 -27.62 9.53
CA ALA A 121 -0.47 -28.91 8.86
C ALA A 121 -1.86 -29.53 9.15
N ALA A 122 -2.33 -29.45 10.38
CA ALA A 122 -3.65 -29.95 10.76
C ALA A 122 -4.79 -29.19 10.08
N LEU A 123 -4.69 -27.86 10.01
CA LEU A 123 -5.66 -26.98 9.32
C LEU A 123 -5.71 -27.25 7.81
N ALA A 124 -4.58 -27.49 7.16
CA ALA A 124 -4.53 -27.85 5.73
C ALA A 124 -5.21 -29.19 5.44
N ARG A 125 -5.28 -30.10 6.42
CA ARG A 125 -5.89 -31.45 6.29
C ARG A 125 -7.39 -31.46 6.57
N ALA A 126 -7.93 -30.49 7.26
CA ALA A 126 -9.34 -30.44 7.61
C ALA A 126 -10.22 -30.47 6.34
N GLY A 127 -11.08 -31.52 6.22
CA GLY A 127 -11.98 -31.77 5.09
C GLY A 127 -11.65 -33.07 4.31
N LYS A 128 -12.45 -33.39 3.26
CA LYS A 128 -12.32 -34.63 2.49
C LYS A 128 -10.92 -34.75 1.84
N GLN A 129 -10.29 -35.92 2.01
CA GLN A 129 -8.99 -36.22 1.42
C GLN A 129 -9.09 -36.44 -0.08
N ALA A 130 -8.19 -35.86 -0.87
CA ALA A 130 -7.88 -36.38 -2.20
C ALA A 130 -6.96 -37.61 -2.03
N PRO A 131 -7.26 -38.76 -2.69
CA PRO A 131 -6.42 -39.96 -2.59
C PRO A 131 -5.07 -39.71 -3.27
N GLY A 132 -3.96 -40.17 -2.66
CA GLY A 132 -2.75 -40.53 -3.39
C GLY A 132 -1.65 -39.48 -3.53
N GLN A 133 -1.61 -38.38 -2.69
CA GLN A 133 -0.48 -37.46 -2.72
C GLN A 133 0.76 -38.07 -2.06
N LYS A 134 1.85 -38.22 -2.85
CA LYS A 134 3.18 -38.56 -2.36
C LYS A 134 3.68 -37.42 -1.45
N GLY A 135 4.37 -37.76 -0.37
CA GLY A 135 4.99 -36.78 0.50
C GLY A 135 5.97 -35.88 -0.30
N VAL A 136 5.81 -34.56 -0.17
CA VAL A 136 6.71 -33.60 -0.79
C VAL A 136 8.04 -33.62 -0.03
N VAL A 137 9.14 -33.68 -0.76
CA VAL A 137 10.49 -33.59 -0.19
C VAL A 137 10.80 -32.12 0.10
N VAL A 138 11.31 -31.84 1.29
CA VAL A 138 11.88 -30.52 1.60
C VAL A 138 13.27 -30.44 0.98
N HIS A 139 13.44 -29.57 0.02
CA HIS A 139 14.73 -29.30 -0.60
C HIS A 139 15.64 -28.49 0.33
N ALA A 140 16.95 -28.69 0.20
CA ALA A 140 17.94 -27.89 0.94
C ALA A 140 17.76 -26.41 0.64
N LEU A 141 17.75 -25.58 1.69
CA LEU A 141 17.55 -24.15 1.55
C LEU A 141 18.72 -23.46 0.85
N GLN A 142 18.41 -22.70 -0.16
CA GLN A 142 19.35 -21.89 -0.91
C GLN A 142 18.98 -20.41 -0.80
N ASP A 143 19.98 -19.60 -0.48
CA ASP A 143 19.83 -18.15 -0.42
C ASP A 143 19.60 -17.58 -1.81
N LYS A 144 18.47 -16.90 -2.00
CA LYS A 144 18.15 -16.19 -3.23
C LYS A 144 18.14 -14.68 -2.96
N PRO A 145 19.00 -13.86 -3.57
CA PRO A 145 19.03 -12.42 -3.35
C PRO A 145 17.72 -11.77 -3.80
N GLY A 146 17.38 -10.66 -3.15
CA GLY A 146 16.29 -9.79 -3.59
C GLY A 146 16.79 -8.66 -4.48
N LEU A 147 15.85 -7.87 -5.01
CA LEU A 147 16.14 -6.62 -5.71
C LEU A 147 16.43 -5.51 -4.68
N ASP A 148 17.34 -4.61 -4.99
CA ASP A 148 17.55 -3.38 -4.21
C ASP A 148 16.60 -2.29 -4.70
N VAL A 149 15.37 -2.31 -4.22
CA VAL A 149 14.32 -1.38 -4.68
C VAL A 149 14.02 -0.27 -3.67
N TYR A 150 14.68 -0.25 -2.51
CA TYR A 150 14.55 0.83 -1.51
C TYR A 150 15.87 1.07 -0.76
N PRO A 151 16.92 1.51 -1.49
CA PRO A 151 18.18 1.88 -0.87
C PRO A 151 17.94 2.97 0.18
N THR A 152 18.52 2.77 1.36
CA THR A 152 18.32 3.67 2.51
C THR A 152 19.67 4.21 2.95
N GLN A 153 19.80 5.54 3.00
CA GLN A 153 21.03 6.21 3.43
C GLN A 153 21.04 6.47 4.94
N GLU A 154 19.90 6.90 5.49
CA GLU A 154 19.73 7.16 6.91
C GLU A 154 18.60 6.28 7.50
N PRO A 155 18.95 5.03 7.91
CA PRO A 155 17.94 4.07 8.40
C PRO A 155 17.27 4.54 9.69
N TRP A 156 15.99 4.28 9.85
CA TRP A 156 15.18 4.70 10.99
C TRP A 156 15.69 4.21 12.34
N ALA A 157 16.39 3.07 12.37
CA ALA A 157 17.01 2.56 13.59
C ALA A 157 18.10 3.49 14.17
N LEU A 158 18.71 4.34 13.34
CA LEU A 158 19.76 5.29 13.74
C LEU A 158 19.23 6.71 13.95
N VAL A 159 17.97 6.98 13.66
CA VAL A 159 17.38 8.31 13.79
C VAL A 159 16.88 8.51 15.22
N SER A 160 17.31 9.61 15.87
CA SER A 160 16.86 9.97 17.20
C SER A 160 15.41 10.49 17.21
N GLY A 161 14.74 10.44 18.37
CA GLY A 161 13.42 11.03 18.53
C GLY A 161 13.40 12.54 18.25
N GLU A 162 14.47 13.26 18.61
CA GLU A 162 14.58 14.70 18.37
C GLU A 162 14.63 15.05 16.87
N ARG A 163 15.41 14.31 16.07
CA ARG A 163 15.43 14.49 14.61
C ARG A 163 14.05 14.26 13.98
N ARG A 164 13.27 13.30 14.48
CA ARG A 164 11.87 13.08 14.05
C ARG A 164 10.98 14.26 14.40
N LEU A 165 11.14 14.80 15.60
CA LEU A 165 10.38 15.97 16.05
C LEU A 165 10.72 17.24 15.25
N ASP A 166 11.96 17.39 14.81
CA ASP A 166 12.39 18.55 14.00
C ASP A 166 11.68 18.58 12.65
N LEU A 167 11.42 17.42 12.02
CA LEU A 167 10.59 17.32 10.82
C LEU A 167 9.20 17.91 11.08
N LEU A 168 8.56 17.44 12.14
CA LEU A 168 7.19 17.86 12.49
C LEU A 168 7.15 19.34 12.88
N ARG A 169 8.11 19.83 13.67
CA ARG A 169 8.20 21.25 14.05
C ARG A 169 8.36 22.16 12.83
N ARG A 170 9.15 21.75 11.82
CA ARG A 170 9.29 22.53 10.59
C ARG A 170 7.95 22.66 9.86
N VAL A 171 7.30 21.53 9.60
CA VAL A 171 5.99 21.50 8.91
C VAL A 171 4.94 22.24 9.73
N GLY A 172 4.86 22.00 11.05
CA GLY A 172 3.87 22.62 11.93
C GLY A 172 3.95 24.14 11.97
N ARG A 173 5.17 24.68 12.16
CA ARG A 173 5.40 26.15 12.15
C ARG A 173 5.04 26.78 10.81
N ARG A 174 5.46 26.18 9.69
CA ARG A 174 5.15 26.70 8.37
C ARG A 174 3.65 26.65 8.09
N LEU A 175 2.99 25.54 8.44
CA LEU A 175 1.56 25.36 8.25
C LEU A 175 0.73 26.34 9.10
N ALA A 176 1.07 26.50 10.39
CA ALA A 176 0.41 27.44 11.28
C ALA A 176 0.60 28.91 10.84
N GLY A 177 1.76 29.25 10.29
CA GLY A 177 2.08 30.59 9.80
C GLY A 177 1.55 30.91 8.41
N ALA A 178 0.96 29.96 7.67
CA ALA A 178 0.58 30.15 6.27
C ALA A 178 -0.62 31.12 6.08
N ASP A 179 -1.55 31.21 7.01
CA ASP A 179 -2.68 32.16 6.99
C ASP A 179 -3.24 32.33 8.42
N ALA A 180 -3.54 33.57 8.78
CA ALA A 180 -4.07 33.90 10.11
C ALA A 180 -5.43 33.23 10.45
N SER A 181 -6.13 32.68 9.47
CA SER A 181 -7.38 31.93 9.68
C SER A 181 -7.15 30.48 10.08
N ILE A 182 -5.93 29.96 10.00
CA ILE A 182 -5.61 28.59 10.45
C ILE A 182 -5.65 28.59 11.98
N ILE A 183 -6.57 27.82 12.54
CA ILE A 183 -6.83 27.75 13.97
C ILE A 183 -6.40 26.44 14.61
N LYS A 184 -6.04 25.44 13.81
CA LYS A 184 -5.55 24.14 14.29
C LYS A 184 -4.67 23.50 13.25
N THR A 185 -3.59 22.86 13.70
CA THR A 185 -2.74 22.00 12.88
C THR A 185 -2.64 20.62 13.49
N VAL A 186 -2.65 19.58 12.65
CA VAL A 186 -2.45 18.19 13.08
C VAL A 186 -1.46 17.52 12.15
N LEU A 187 -0.40 17.00 12.71
CA LEU A 187 0.65 16.27 12.01
C LEU A 187 0.70 14.85 12.55
N GLN A 188 0.74 13.87 11.64
CA GLN A 188 0.92 12.47 12.00
C GLN A 188 2.13 11.94 11.26
N PHE A 189 3.09 11.45 12.01
CA PHE A 189 4.31 10.86 11.49
C PHE A 189 4.38 9.40 11.87
N HIS A 190 4.82 8.60 10.94
CA HIS A 190 5.10 7.20 11.16
C HIS A 190 6.37 6.79 10.43
N ASP A 191 7.23 6.04 11.10
CA ASP A 191 8.29 5.26 10.48
C ASP A 191 8.27 3.83 10.96
N SER A 192 8.81 2.92 10.17
CA SER A 192 9.06 1.55 10.57
C SER A 192 10.15 0.89 9.76
N THR A 193 10.81 -0.08 10.36
CA THR A 193 11.70 -1.02 9.70
C THR A 193 11.21 -2.42 9.97
N SER A 194 10.94 -3.18 8.90
CA SER A 194 10.53 -4.58 8.99
C SER A 194 11.62 -5.47 8.44
N GLN A 195 12.21 -6.30 9.30
CA GLN A 195 13.07 -7.38 8.88
C GLN A 195 12.22 -8.61 8.62
N VAL A 196 12.37 -9.23 7.46
CA VAL A 196 11.62 -10.41 7.04
C VAL A 196 12.55 -11.51 6.56
N LEU A 197 12.14 -12.76 6.80
CA LEU A 197 12.75 -13.95 6.24
C LEU A 197 11.64 -14.91 5.80
N VAL A 198 11.75 -15.37 4.56
CA VAL A 198 10.86 -16.38 3.97
C VAL A 198 11.70 -17.61 3.64
N ALA A 199 11.25 -18.80 4.05
CA ALA A 199 11.82 -20.07 3.57
C ALA A 199 10.67 -21.03 3.20
N ASN A 200 10.84 -21.82 2.14
CA ASN A 200 9.83 -22.75 1.69
C ASN A 200 10.41 -24.15 1.34
N SER A 201 9.53 -25.12 1.22
CA SER A 201 9.90 -26.52 0.94
C SER A 201 10.48 -26.77 -0.45
N GLU A 202 10.41 -25.81 -1.36
CA GLU A 202 11.08 -25.85 -2.68
C GLU A 202 12.56 -25.46 -2.59
N GLY A 203 13.06 -25.16 -1.38
CA GLY A 203 14.46 -24.81 -1.14
C GLY A 203 14.76 -23.32 -1.25
N VAL A 204 13.78 -22.46 -1.43
CA VAL A 204 13.99 -21.00 -1.47
C VAL A 204 14.12 -20.45 -0.06
N ARG A 205 15.18 -19.64 0.18
CA ARG A 205 15.35 -18.81 1.37
C ARG A 205 15.67 -17.39 0.96
N ARG A 206 14.92 -16.41 1.50
CA ARG A 206 15.07 -14.98 1.19
C ARG A 206 14.89 -14.15 2.45
N TRP A 207 15.60 -13.04 2.53
CA TRP A 207 15.48 -12.06 3.61
C TRP A 207 15.49 -10.65 3.03
N ASP A 208 14.92 -9.72 3.78
CA ASP A 208 14.75 -8.35 3.34
C ASP A 208 14.67 -7.40 4.53
N VAL A 209 15.10 -6.14 4.34
CA VAL A 209 14.85 -5.05 5.29
C VAL A 209 14.00 -4.02 4.59
N ARG A 210 12.78 -3.87 5.08
CA ARG A 210 11.73 -3.05 4.46
C ARG A 210 11.51 -1.78 5.27
N PRO A 211 12.14 -0.66 4.89
CA PRO A 211 11.84 0.63 5.51
C PRO A 211 10.46 1.11 5.06
N ARG A 212 9.84 1.93 5.88
CA ARG A 212 8.62 2.65 5.52
C ARG A 212 8.52 3.93 6.34
N THR A 213 8.07 4.99 5.71
CA THR A 213 7.76 6.24 6.40
C THR A 213 6.56 6.92 5.78
N SER A 214 5.85 7.73 6.59
CA SER A 214 4.79 8.61 6.12
C SER A 214 4.66 9.83 7.02
N LEU A 215 4.34 10.96 6.41
CA LEU A 215 4.00 12.21 7.09
C LEU A 215 2.68 12.74 6.52
N TYR A 216 1.71 12.92 7.38
CA TYR A 216 0.42 13.54 7.09
C TYR A 216 0.34 14.88 7.79
N ALA A 217 0.02 15.94 7.04
CA ALA A 217 -0.12 17.30 7.54
C ALA A 217 -1.52 17.83 7.21
N SER A 218 -2.26 18.24 8.21
CA SER A 218 -3.60 18.81 8.03
C SER A 218 -3.78 20.07 8.86
N CYS A 219 -4.66 20.96 8.40
CA CYS A 219 -5.06 22.11 9.17
C CYS A 219 -6.57 22.35 9.12
N VAL A 220 -7.07 23.05 10.12
CA VAL A 220 -8.42 23.62 10.15
C VAL A 220 -8.28 25.13 10.07
N ALA A 221 -8.94 25.74 9.11
CA ALA A 221 -9.07 27.19 9.01
C ALA A 221 -10.52 27.62 9.32
N GLN A 222 -10.66 28.84 9.86
CA GLN A 222 -11.96 29.43 10.17
C GLN A 222 -12.08 30.84 9.61
N LYS A 223 -13.07 31.08 8.75
CA LYS A 223 -13.39 32.41 8.19
C LYS A 223 -14.90 32.68 8.32
N LYS A 224 -15.26 33.79 8.95
CA LYS A 224 -16.68 34.21 9.10
C LYS A 224 -17.59 33.08 9.65
N GLY A 225 -17.12 32.36 10.66
CA GLY A 225 -17.89 31.28 11.30
C GLY A 225 -17.84 29.92 10.56
N ARG A 226 -17.44 29.86 9.29
CA ARG A 226 -17.23 28.61 8.55
C ARG A 226 -15.87 28.00 8.91
N ARG A 227 -15.85 26.67 9.03
CA ARG A 227 -14.60 25.89 9.20
C ARG A 227 -14.40 25.00 8.01
N GLU A 228 -13.18 24.97 7.52
CA GLU A 228 -12.74 24.08 6.45
C GLU A 228 -11.46 23.38 6.86
N SER A 229 -11.29 22.17 6.39
CA SER A 229 -10.04 21.40 6.64
C SER A 229 -9.66 20.56 5.45
N ASN A 230 -8.37 20.48 5.18
CA ASN A 230 -7.81 19.56 4.19
C ASN A 230 -6.40 19.16 4.63
N TYR A 231 -5.73 18.36 3.81
CA TYR A 231 -4.43 17.79 4.14
C TYR A 231 -3.53 17.67 2.91
N ALA A 232 -2.24 17.44 3.19
CA ALA A 232 -1.27 16.87 2.29
C ALA A 232 -0.51 15.76 3.00
N ASP A 233 -0.06 14.76 2.28
CA ASP A 233 0.70 13.65 2.83
C ASP A 233 1.75 13.15 1.84
N ALA A 234 2.81 12.54 2.39
CA ALA A 234 3.82 11.85 1.63
C ALA A 234 4.24 10.57 2.36
N ALA A 235 4.49 9.51 1.59
CA ALA A 235 4.93 8.23 2.11
C ALA A 235 5.83 7.51 1.11
N MET A 236 6.82 6.80 1.63
CA MET A 236 7.80 6.11 0.82
C MET A 236 8.43 4.94 1.57
N ARG A 237 9.07 4.03 0.84
CA ARG A 237 10.02 3.07 1.40
C ARG A 237 11.41 3.68 1.36
N ALA A 238 11.74 4.46 2.39
CA ALA A 238 13.00 5.17 2.52
C ALA A 238 13.34 5.42 4.00
N GLY A 239 14.55 5.90 4.27
CA GLY A 239 14.96 6.42 5.55
C GLY A 239 14.67 7.92 5.70
N LEU A 240 15.40 8.56 6.62
CA LEU A 240 15.21 9.97 6.93
C LEU A 240 15.53 10.90 5.74
N GLU A 241 16.42 10.47 4.84
CA GLU A 241 16.82 11.21 3.63
C GLU A 241 15.65 11.59 2.72
N PHE A 242 14.50 10.90 2.83
CA PHE A 242 13.29 11.22 2.09
C PHE A 242 12.75 12.64 2.42
N TYR A 243 12.90 13.07 3.67
CA TYR A 243 12.33 14.32 4.14
C TYR A 243 13.28 15.50 3.90
N THR A 244 13.41 15.90 2.64
CA THR A 244 14.15 17.13 2.32
C THR A 244 13.41 18.37 2.81
N PRO A 245 14.13 19.49 3.04
CA PRO A 245 13.49 20.75 3.38
C PRO A 245 12.37 21.16 2.42
N GLU A 246 12.57 20.95 1.13
CA GLU A 246 11.63 21.29 0.06
C GLU A 246 10.35 20.45 0.14
N LEU A 247 10.47 19.15 0.40
CA LEU A 247 9.31 18.24 0.60
C LEU A 247 8.50 18.68 1.82
N LEU A 248 9.17 18.96 2.96
CA LEU A 248 8.50 19.38 4.18
C LEU A 248 7.76 20.71 4.01
N ASP A 249 8.39 21.67 3.33
CA ASP A 249 7.79 22.98 3.05
C ASP A 249 6.60 22.83 2.10
N ARG A 250 6.73 22.03 1.04
CA ARG A 250 5.64 21.73 0.09
C ARG A 250 4.43 21.10 0.79
N LEU A 251 4.63 20.13 1.68
CA LEU A 251 3.53 19.49 2.42
C LEU A 251 2.74 20.50 3.25
N ALA A 252 3.43 21.45 3.92
CA ALA A 252 2.75 22.49 4.67
C ALA A 252 1.98 23.44 3.75
N ASP A 253 2.60 23.90 2.67
CA ASP A 253 2.01 24.84 1.72
C ASP A 253 0.79 24.23 1.01
N GLU A 254 0.88 22.97 0.59
CA GLU A 254 -0.25 22.25 -0.04
C GLU A 254 -1.40 22.06 0.93
N ALA A 255 -1.16 21.64 2.17
CA ALA A 255 -2.21 21.46 3.18
C ALA A 255 -2.94 22.79 3.44
N ALA A 256 -2.21 23.89 3.58
CA ALA A 256 -2.77 25.23 3.75
C ALA A 256 -3.57 25.66 2.51
N ALA A 257 -2.97 25.60 1.33
CA ALA A 257 -3.61 26.03 0.08
C ALA A 257 -4.89 25.24 -0.22
N ARG A 258 -4.87 23.92 -0.06
CA ARG A 258 -6.04 23.06 -0.24
C ARG A 258 -7.16 23.41 0.75
N THR A 259 -6.80 23.68 2.03
CA THR A 259 -7.78 24.06 3.05
C THR A 259 -8.40 25.43 2.76
N LEU A 260 -7.57 26.43 2.45
CA LEU A 260 -8.04 27.80 2.20
C LEU A 260 -8.91 27.92 0.94
N ARG A 261 -8.60 27.12 -0.08
CA ARG A 261 -9.37 27.03 -1.32
C ARG A 261 -10.82 26.61 -1.10
N LEU A 262 -11.12 25.76 -0.10
CA LEU A 262 -12.45 25.28 0.20
C LEU A 262 -13.44 26.41 0.58
N PHE A 263 -12.95 27.54 1.09
CA PHE A 263 -13.81 28.72 1.35
C PHE A 263 -14.38 29.34 0.08
N GLN A 264 -13.74 29.11 -1.08
CA GLN A 264 -14.17 29.60 -2.39
C GLN A 264 -14.99 28.57 -3.16
N ALA A 265 -15.10 27.33 -2.63
CA ALA A 265 -15.79 26.24 -3.31
C ALA A 265 -17.28 26.55 -3.47
N ARG A 266 -17.81 26.23 -4.66
CA ARG A 266 -19.23 26.37 -5.01
C ARG A 266 -19.85 25.00 -5.25
N PRO A 267 -21.16 24.85 -5.03
CA PRO A 267 -21.87 23.62 -5.38
C PRO A 267 -21.74 23.31 -6.88
N LEU A 268 -21.64 22.05 -7.21
CA LEU A 268 -21.76 21.54 -8.58
C LEU A 268 -23.11 20.83 -8.73
N ALA A 269 -23.82 21.10 -9.81
CA ALA A 269 -25.07 20.40 -10.09
C ALA A 269 -24.79 18.89 -10.30
N PRO A 270 -25.55 18.00 -9.62
CA PRO A 270 -25.39 16.57 -9.81
C PRO A 270 -25.82 16.13 -11.21
N GLY A 271 -25.30 15.01 -11.68
CA GLY A 271 -25.63 14.42 -12.97
C GLY A 271 -24.47 13.70 -13.64
N GLU A 272 -24.73 13.08 -14.77
CA GLU A 272 -23.67 12.54 -15.62
C GLU A 272 -22.93 13.67 -16.33
N MET A 273 -21.59 13.66 -16.23
CA MET A 273 -20.74 14.65 -16.88
C MET A 273 -19.32 14.13 -17.16
N PRO A 274 -18.57 14.77 -18.06
CA PRO A 274 -17.15 14.51 -18.23
C PRO A 274 -16.37 14.79 -16.94
N CYS A 275 -15.41 13.90 -16.64
CA CYS A 275 -14.47 14.05 -15.52
C CYS A 275 -13.04 13.95 -16.03
N VAL A 276 -12.24 14.97 -15.77
CA VAL A 276 -10.78 14.90 -15.90
C VAL A 276 -10.19 14.48 -14.56
N LEU A 277 -9.51 13.36 -14.54
CA LEU A 277 -8.78 12.86 -13.38
C LEU A 277 -7.39 13.48 -13.37
N ALA A 278 -7.00 14.08 -12.24
CA ALA A 278 -5.67 14.65 -12.06
C ALA A 278 -4.59 13.57 -12.01
N PRO A 279 -3.36 13.82 -12.46
CA PRO A 279 -2.28 12.86 -12.38
C PRO A 279 -1.97 12.50 -10.92
N GLY A 280 -1.46 11.30 -10.71
CA GLY A 280 -1.03 10.82 -9.40
C GLY A 280 -2.18 10.33 -8.51
N SER A 281 -2.66 11.16 -7.59
CA SER A 281 -3.58 10.72 -6.51
C SER A 281 -4.93 10.20 -7.00
N ALA A 282 -5.42 10.67 -8.15
CA ALA A 282 -6.65 10.14 -8.75
C ALA A 282 -6.50 8.69 -9.25
N GLY A 283 -5.27 8.15 -9.28
CA GLY A 283 -4.98 6.73 -9.55
C GLY A 283 -5.68 5.74 -8.62
N ILE A 284 -6.19 6.19 -7.47
CA ILE A 284 -7.06 5.38 -6.60
C ILE A 284 -8.28 4.83 -7.37
N LEU A 285 -8.75 5.54 -8.39
CA LEU A 285 -9.83 5.05 -9.24
C LEU A 285 -9.46 3.73 -9.92
N LEU A 286 -8.22 3.59 -10.42
CA LEU A 286 -7.75 2.33 -11.00
C LEU A 286 -7.65 1.23 -9.95
N HIS A 287 -7.19 1.57 -8.76
CA HIS A 287 -7.08 0.64 -7.65
C HIS A 287 -8.43 -0.03 -7.35
N GLU A 288 -9.50 0.75 -7.29
CA GLU A 288 -10.84 0.24 -7.01
C GLU A 288 -11.55 -0.29 -8.27
N ALA A 289 -11.51 0.46 -9.38
CA ALA A 289 -12.28 0.10 -10.58
C ALA A 289 -11.79 -1.20 -11.24
N ILE A 290 -10.49 -1.51 -11.11
CA ILE A 290 -9.92 -2.69 -11.77
C ILE A 290 -8.96 -3.47 -10.86
N GLY A 291 -8.12 -2.81 -10.07
CA GLY A 291 -7.04 -3.44 -9.31
C GLY A 291 -7.52 -4.58 -8.42
N HIS A 292 -8.45 -4.33 -7.49
CA HIS A 292 -9.04 -5.38 -6.65
C HIS A 292 -9.77 -6.45 -7.46
N GLY A 293 -10.42 -6.07 -8.55
CA GLY A 293 -11.08 -7.01 -9.45
C GLY A 293 -10.13 -7.97 -10.16
N LEU A 294 -8.85 -7.61 -10.27
CA LEU A 294 -7.82 -8.46 -10.92
C LEU A 294 -6.97 -9.26 -9.92
N GLU A 295 -7.25 -9.22 -8.64
CA GLU A 295 -6.63 -10.14 -7.67
C GLU A 295 -7.15 -11.56 -7.89
N ALA A 296 -6.25 -12.49 -8.19
CA ALA A 296 -6.59 -13.78 -8.78
C ALA A 296 -7.41 -14.72 -7.87
N ASP A 297 -7.39 -14.53 -6.56
CA ASP A 297 -8.19 -15.31 -5.62
C ASP A 297 -9.70 -15.02 -5.76
N PHE A 298 -10.10 -13.81 -6.13
CA PHE A 298 -11.48 -13.49 -6.47
C PHE A 298 -11.86 -14.05 -7.84
N ASN A 299 -10.93 -14.00 -8.80
CA ASN A 299 -11.18 -14.46 -10.17
C ASN A 299 -11.33 -15.99 -10.26
N ARG A 300 -10.46 -16.75 -9.57
CA ARG A 300 -10.56 -18.23 -9.57
C ARG A 300 -11.82 -18.75 -8.86
N ARG A 301 -12.43 -17.95 -8.00
CA ARG A 301 -13.70 -18.25 -7.32
C ARG A 301 -14.92 -17.75 -8.08
N GLY A 302 -14.73 -17.09 -9.23
CA GLY A 302 -15.83 -16.50 -9.99
C GLY A 302 -16.53 -15.32 -9.32
N ILE A 303 -15.89 -14.67 -8.33
CA ILE A 303 -16.47 -13.56 -7.56
C ILE A 303 -16.31 -12.24 -8.29
N SER A 304 -15.18 -12.03 -8.98
CA SER A 304 -14.88 -10.78 -9.66
C SER A 304 -15.67 -10.62 -10.96
N THR A 305 -16.12 -9.41 -11.26
CA THR A 305 -16.67 -9.03 -12.57
C THR A 305 -15.72 -9.28 -13.74
N TYR A 306 -14.41 -9.48 -13.47
CA TYR A 306 -13.38 -9.79 -14.46
C TYR A 306 -13.10 -11.31 -14.58
N ALA A 307 -13.76 -12.16 -13.82
CA ALA A 307 -13.55 -13.61 -13.85
C ALA A 307 -13.82 -14.18 -15.25
N GLY A 308 -12.89 -15.01 -15.77
CA GLY A 308 -13.00 -15.63 -17.09
C GLY A 308 -12.85 -14.68 -18.29
N ARG A 309 -12.38 -13.44 -18.07
CA ARG A 309 -12.28 -12.44 -19.13
C ARG A 309 -10.86 -12.23 -19.68
N LEU A 310 -9.91 -13.12 -19.38
CA LEU A 310 -8.58 -13.07 -19.98
C LEU A 310 -8.69 -13.08 -21.53
N GLY A 311 -7.93 -12.21 -22.20
CA GLY A 311 -7.95 -12.01 -23.64
C GLY A 311 -9.12 -11.17 -24.14
N GLN A 312 -10.06 -10.77 -23.31
CA GLN A 312 -11.21 -9.95 -23.69
C GLN A 312 -10.93 -8.46 -23.46
N ARG A 313 -11.63 -7.61 -24.20
CA ARG A 313 -11.61 -6.16 -23.97
C ARG A 313 -12.37 -5.81 -22.69
N VAL A 314 -11.72 -5.06 -21.81
CA VAL A 314 -12.26 -4.61 -20.52
C VAL A 314 -12.12 -3.08 -20.32
N ALA A 315 -11.44 -2.39 -21.24
CA ALA A 315 -11.22 -0.96 -21.20
C ALA A 315 -11.10 -0.40 -22.63
N ASP A 316 -11.04 0.93 -22.77
CA ASP A 316 -10.73 1.61 -24.03
C ASP A 316 -9.33 1.20 -24.56
N PRO A 317 -9.10 1.17 -25.87
CA PRO A 317 -7.77 0.85 -26.45
C PRO A 317 -6.62 1.75 -26.01
N GLN A 318 -6.88 2.93 -25.50
CA GLN A 318 -5.84 3.82 -24.95
C GLN A 318 -5.37 3.41 -23.56
N VAL A 319 -6.09 2.51 -22.90
CA VAL A 319 -5.83 2.12 -21.50
C VAL A 319 -4.87 0.94 -21.44
N THR A 320 -3.69 1.17 -20.89
CA THR A 320 -2.75 0.12 -20.45
C THR A 320 -2.55 0.25 -18.96
N VAL A 321 -2.87 -0.81 -18.21
CA VAL A 321 -2.75 -0.84 -16.74
C VAL A 321 -1.69 -1.84 -16.33
N VAL A 322 -0.82 -1.41 -15.43
CA VAL A 322 0.32 -2.17 -14.92
C VAL A 322 0.26 -2.22 -13.39
N ASP A 323 0.72 -3.32 -12.81
CA ASP A 323 1.12 -3.38 -11.41
C ASP A 323 2.61 -3.70 -11.31
N ASP A 324 3.40 -2.82 -10.71
CA ASP A 324 4.86 -2.91 -10.66
C ASP A 324 5.39 -2.78 -9.23
N GLY A 325 5.94 -3.87 -8.70
CA GLY A 325 6.58 -3.88 -7.38
C GLY A 325 8.04 -3.46 -7.41
N THR A 326 8.61 -3.16 -8.58
CA THR A 326 10.04 -2.86 -8.74
C THR A 326 10.36 -1.37 -8.81
N ILE A 327 9.32 -0.50 -8.77
CA ILE A 327 9.52 0.95 -8.82
C ILE A 327 10.28 1.40 -7.56
N PRO A 328 11.49 1.97 -7.72
CA PRO A 328 12.33 2.30 -6.58
C PRO A 328 11.62 3.18 -5.56
N ASN A 329 11.80 2.85 -4.29
CA ASN A 329 11.28 3.56 -3.12
C ASN A 329 9.76 3.75 -3.07
N SER A 330 8.97 3.31 -4.07
CA SER A 330 7.52 3.46 -4.02
C SER A 330 6.95 2.78 -2.77
N HIS A 331 5.87 3.33 -2.21
CA HIS A 331 5.25 2.82 -0.97
C HIS A 331 4.84 1.35 -1.08
N GLY A 332 4.45 0.91 -2.29
CA GLY A 332 4.12 -0.47 -2.62
C GLY A 332 5.30 -1.36 -3.04
N ALA A 333 6.52 -0.83 -3.20
CA ALA A 333 7.68 -1.58 -3.67
C ALA A 333 8.02 -2.78 -2.79
N LEU A 334 8.48 -3.86 -3.41
CA LEU A 334 8.97 -5.07 -2.73
C LEU A 334 10.15 -5.64 -3.48
N SER A 335 11.19 -6.03 -2.76
CA SER A 335 12.33 -6.80 -3.26
C SER A 335 11.87 -8.17 -3.78
N PHE A 336 11.02 -8.83 -3.01
CA PHE A 336 10.28 -10.05 -3.32
C PHE A 336 8.98 -10.04 -2.49
N ASP A 337 7.97 -10.81 -2.91
CA ASP A 337 6.72 -10.92 -2.18
C ASP A 337 6.82 -11.79 -0.92
N ASP A 338 5.77 -11.87 -0.14
CA ASP A 338 5.79 -12.58 1.15
C ASP A 338 5.66 -14.12 1.01
N GLU A 339 5.69 -14.62 -0.21
CA GLU A 339 5.85 -16.05 -0.57
C GLU A 339 7.26 -16.36 -1.09
N GLY A 340 8.14 -15.36 -1.17
CA GLY A 340 9.48 -15.46 -1.74
C GLY A 340 9.50 -15.44 -3.28
N GLY A 341 8.41 -15.03 -3.92
CA GLY A 341 8.32 -14.82 -5.37
C GLY A 341 9.02 -13.53 -5.79
N ASP A 342 9.65 -13.51 -6.98
CA ASP A 342 10.32 -12.31 -7.49
C ASP A 342 9.33 -11.16 -7.70
N SER A 343 9.70 -9.98 -7.24
CA SER A 343 8.96 -8.77 -7.61
C SER A 343 9.18 -8.46 -9.08
N GLN A 344 8.13 -8.02 -9.77
CA GLN A 344 8.18 -7.78 -11.21
C GLN A 344 7.13 -6.74 -11.63
N ARG A 345 7.29 -6.25 -12.85
CA ARG A 345 6.28 -5.47 -13.55
C ARG A 345 5.32 -6.43 -14.26
N THR A 346 4.03 -6.32 -13.96
CA THR A 346 2.96 -7.16 -14.53
C THR A 346 2.01 -6.29 -15.33
N VAL A 347 1.88 -6.53 -16.64
CA VAL A 347 0.87 -5.89 -17.48
C VAL A 347 -0.46 -6.58 -17.23
N LEU A 348 -1.40 -5.86 -16.63
CA LEU A 348 -2.74 -6.35 -16.31
C LEU A 348 -3.69 -6.16 -17.49
N VAL A 349 -3.68 -4.96 -18.07
CA VAL A 349 -4.45 -4.60 -19.26
C VAL A 349 -3.49 -3.99 -20.27
N ASP A 350 -3.54 -4.47 -21.51
CA ASP A 350 -2.74 -3.97 -22.61
C ASP A 350 -3.68 -3.46 -23.71
N LYS A 351 -3.65 -2.15 -23.94
CA LYS A 351 -4.51 -1.49 -24.93
C LYS A 351 -5.97 -1.93 -24.84
N GLY A 352 -6.49 -1.92 -23.62
CA GLY A 352 -7.86 -2.28 -23.27
C GLY A 352 -8.14 -3.77 -23.18
N VAL A 353 -7.19 -4.66 -23.44
CA VAL A 353 -7.36 -6.12 -23.39
C VAL A 353 -6.77 -6.67 -22.10
N LEU A 354 -7.55 -7.45 -21.35
CA LEU A 354 -7.11 -8.09 -20.11
C LEU A 354 -6.06 -9.17 -20.42
N ARG A 355 -4.84 -9.02 -19.84
CA ARG A 355 -3.70 -9.91 -20.08
C ARG A 355 -3.36 -10.80 -18.91
N SER A 356 -3.53 -10.33 -17.68
CA SER A 356 -3.14 -11.07 -16.49
C SER A 356 -4.03 -10.71 -15.30
N TYR A 357 -4.01 -11.57 -14.31
CA TYR A 357 -4.41 -11.29 -12.95
C TYR A 357 -3.17 -11.14 -12.07
N LEU A 358 -3.35 -10.67 -10.83
CA LEU A 358 -2.33 -10.68 -9.79
C LEU A 358 -2.33 -12.03 -9.08
N HIS A 359 -1.28 -12.81 -9.30
CA HIS A 359 -1.19 -14.19 -8.83
C HIS A 359 -0.29 -14.34 -7.61
N ASP A 360 -0.83 -14.93 -6.54
CA ASP A 360 -0.07 -15.66 -5.52
C ASP A 360 0.23 -17.09 -6.00
N ARG A 361 0.97 -17.87 -5.22
CA ARG A 361 1.31 -19.26 -5.56
C ARG A 361 0.08 -20.12 -5.78
N LEU A 362 -0.93 -19.98 -4.91
CA LEU A 362 -2.15 -20.80 -5.01
C LEU A 362 -2.93 -20.50 -6.29
N SER A 363 -3.10 -19.23 -6.61
CA SER A 363 -3.80 -18.82 -7.82
C SER A 363 -2.99 -19.13 -9.08
N ALA A 364 -1.66 -18.97 -9.04
CA ALA A 364 -0.78 -19.33 -10.16
C ALA A 364 -0.88 -20.83 -10.49
N ALA A 365 -0.87 -21.70 -9.47
CA ALA A 365 -1.04 -23.13 -9.64
C ALA A 365 -2.41 -23.48 -10.24
N TRP A 366 -3.49 -22.82 -9.78
CA TRP A 366 -4.84 -23.03 -10.31
C TRP A 366 -4.97 -22.62 -11.78
N TYR A 367 -4.38 -21.47 -12.17
CA TYR A 367 -4.38 -20.98 -13.55
C TYR A 367 -3.28 -21.60 -14.43
N GLN A 368 -2.44 -22.50 -13.90
CA GLN A 368 -1.29 -23.10 -14.59
C GLN A 368 -0.36 -22.04 -15.19
N THR A 369 -0.07 -20.99 -14.42
CA THR A 369 0.78 -19.87 -14.80
C THR A 369 1.84 -19.58 -13.74
N GLN A 370 2.66 -18.55 -13.97
CA GLN A 370 3.66 -18.10 -13.02
C GLN A 370 3.05 -17.15 -11.98
N THR A 371 3.67 -17.08 -10.80
CA THR A 371 3.36 -16.04 -9.81
C THR A 371 3.75 -14.66 -10.36
N THR A 372 3.04 -13.63 -9.92
CA THR A 372 3.33 -12.25 -10.32
C THR A 372 4.07 -11.45 -9.24
N GLY A 373 4.57 -12.12 -8.20
CA GLY A 373 5.18 -11.46 -7.05
C GLY A 373 4.17 -10.63 -6.25
N SER A 374 2.94 -11.12 -6.18
CA SER A 374 1.81 -10.39 -5.58
C SER A 374 1.25 -11.07 -4.33
N GLY A 375 1.86 -12.17 -3.87
CA GLY A 375 1.50 -12.86 -2.64
C GLY A 375 1.93 -12.06 -1.41
N ARG A 376 1.05 -11.22 -0.85
CA ARG A 376 1.38 -10.28 0.23
C ARG A 376 0.56 -10.53 1.48
N ARG A 377 1.13 -10.20 2.64
CA ARG A 377 0.49 -10.24 3.96
C ARG A 377 0.73 -8.96 4.75
N GLN A 378 -0.17 -8.65 5.67
CA GLN A 378 0.02 -7.52 6.59
C GLN A 378 1.18 -7.79 7.56
N SER A 379 1.25 -8.98 8.11
CA SER A 379 2.29 -9.43 9.04
C SER A 379 2.34 -10.96 9.12
N TYR A 380 3.28 -11.50 9.93
CA TYR A 380 3.35 -12.93 10.20
C TYR A 380 2.06 -13.54 10.80
N GLN A 381 1.11 -12.73 11.25
CA GLN A 381 -0.17 -13.20 11.80
C GLN A 381 -1.17 -13.59 10.71
N TYR A 382 -0.89 -13.28 9.44
CA TYR A 382 -1.79 -13.47 8.32
C TYR A 382 -1.18 -14.33 7.22
N PRO A 383 -1.97 -15.18 6.54
CA PRO A 383 -1.52 -15.84 5.33
C PRO A 383 -1.36 -14.82 4.19
N PRO A 384 -0.41 -15.01 3.27
CA PRO A 384 -0.32 -14.18 2.07
C PRO A 384 -1.52 -14.45 1.15
N ILE A 385 -1.95 -13.39 0.48
CA ILE A 385 -3.02 -13.40 -0.52
C ILE A 385 -2.63 -12.49 -1.68
N PRO A 386 -3.23 -12.61 -2.87
CA PRO A 386 -2.97 -11.70 -3.99
C PRO A 386 -3.29 -10.26 -3.61
N ARG A 387 -2.34 -9.34 -3.80
CA ARG A 387 -2.47 -7.91 -3.49
C ARG A 387 -1.70 -7.07 -4.51
N MET A 388 -2.23 -5.89 -4.79
CA MET A 388 -1.56 -4.85 -5.56
C MET A 388 -0.28 -4.36 -4.87
N ARG A 389 0.63 -3.75 -5.67
CA ARG A 389 1.89 -3.11 -5.24
C ARG A 389 1.90 -1.64 -5.67
N ALA A 390 2.31 -1.34 -6.89
CA ALA A 390 2.12 -0.03 -7.50
C ALA A 390 1.29 -0.22 -8.78
N THR A 391 -0.01 0.09 -8.69
CA THR A 391 -0.94 -0.05 -9.81
C THR A 391 -1.14 1.30 -10.47
N PHE A 392 -0.85 1.40 -11.76
CA PHE A 392 -0.94 2.65 -12.50
C PHE A 392 -1.34 2.44 -13.96
N MET A 393 -1.84 3.50 -14.59
CA MET A 393 -2.05 3.59 -16.04
C MET A 393 -0.79 4.13 -16.70
N GLU A 394 -0.36 3.52 -17.79
CA GLU A 394 0.76 4.04 -18.58
C GLU A 394 0.41 5.37 -19.26
N PRO A 395 1.43 6.21 -19.53
CA PRO A 395 1.21 7.46 -20.23
C PRO A 395 0.64 7.24 -21.64
N GLY A 396 -0.26 8.11 -22.03
CA GLY A 396 -0.82 8.19 -23.37
C GLY A 396 -0.02 9.13 -24.27
N LYS A 397 -0.70 9.76 -25.21
CA LYS A 397 -0.06 10.60 -26.23
C LYS A 397 -0.48 12.07 -26.22
N TYR A 398 -1.43 12.44 -25.37
CA TYR A 398 -1.98 13.79 -25.38
C TYR A 398 -1.24 14.71 -24.40
N ASP A 399 -1.17 15.99 -24.72
CA ASP A 399 -0.80 17.00 -23.73
C ASP A 399 -1.94 17.17 -22.69
N PRO A 400 -1.65 17.35 -21.39
CA PRO A 400 -2.67 17.58 -20.37
C PRO A 400 -3.62 18.74 -20.67
N GLN A 401 -3.14 19.82 -21.33
CA GLN A 401 -3.97 20.94 -21.72
C GLN A 401 -4.92 20.59 -22.88
N GLU A 402 -4.50 19.69 -23.79
CA GLU A 402 -5.39 19.17 -24.84
C GLU A 402 -6.54 18.38 -24.22
N VAL A 403 -6.23 17.54 -23.20
CA VAL A 403 -7.23 16.76 -22.47
C VAL A 403 -8.25 17.68 -21.81
N LEU A 404 -7.77 18.72 -21.10
CA LEU A 404 -8.64 19.69 -20.43
C LEU A 404 -9.47 20.48 -21.45
N GLY A 405 -8.85 20.89 -22.58
CA GLY A 405 -9.46 21.67 -23.65
C GLY A 405 -10.67 21.01 -24.32
N GLN A 406 -10.78 19.69 -24.27
CA GLN A 406 -11.94 18.96 -24.85
C GLN A 406 -13.22 19.08 -24.01
N VAL A 407 -13.11 19.49 -22.75
CA VAL A 407 -14.25 19.51 -21.83
C VAL A 407 -14.95 20.88 -21.84
N LYS A 408 -16.14 20.94 -22.43
CA LYS A 408 -16.97 22.18 -22.42
C LYS A 408 -17.56 22.46 -21.02
N LYS A 409 -18.02 21.43 -20.33
CA LYS A 409 -18.54 21.49 -18.97
C LYS A 409 -18.29 20.16 -18.28
N GLY A 410 -17.70 20.18 -17.10
CA GLY A 410 -17.32 18.96 -16.38
C GLY A 410 -16.65 19.25 -15.06
N ILE A 411 -15.98 18.24 -14.53
CA ILE A 411 -15.24 18.32 -13.26
C ILE A 411 -13.78 17.88 -13.48
N TYR A 412 -12.86 18.56 -12.81
CA TYR A 412 -11.49 18.12 -12.59
C TYR A 412 -11.36 17.55 -11.18
N ALA A 413 -11.14 16.26 -11.07
CA ALA A 413 -10.99 15.54 -9.81
C ALA A 413 -9.53 15.56 -9.38
N GLU A 414 -9.18 16.46 -8.44
CA GLU A 414 -7.81 16.66 -7.97
C GLU A 414 -7.41 15.62 -6.92
N GLN A 415 -8.30 15.37 -5.95
CA GLN A 415 -8.03 14.47 -4.84
C GLN A 415 -9.24 13.59 -4.55
N LEU A 416 -9.08 12.29 -4.76
CA LEU A 416 -10.06 11.27 -4.44
C LEU A 416 -9.73 10.63 -3.08
N SER A 417 -10.77 10.31 -2.32
CA SER A 417 -10.64 9.64 -1.02
C SER A 417 -11.82 8.69 -0.77
N ASN A 418 -11.71 7.86 0.26
CA ASN A 418 -12.75 6.93 0.71
C ASN A 418 -13.31 6.03 -0.41
N GLY A 419 -12.41 5.52 -1.26
CA GLY A 419 -12.77 4.59 -2.33
C GLY A 419 -13.35 3.30 -1.75
N GLN A 420 -14.43 2.83 -2.36
CA GLN A 420 -15.05 1.53 -2.07
C GLN A 420 -15.46 0.87 -3.38
N VAL A 421 -15.28 -0.44 -3.47
CA VAL A 421 -15.70 -1.24 -4.62
C VAL A 421 -16.47 -2.48 -4.21
N ASN A 422 -17.56 -2.75 -4.92
CA ASN A 422 -18.21 -4.05 -4.94
C ASN A 422 -17.55 -4.91 -6.01
N ILE A 423 -16.66 -5.81 -5.64
CA ILE A 423 -15.81 -6.59 -6.57
C ILE A 423 -16.67 -7.43 -7.52
N GLY A 424 -17.80 -7.97 -7.04
CA GLY A 424 -18.70 -8.79 -7.85
C GLY A 424 -19.46 -8.01 -8.91
N ALA A 425 -20.03 -6.87 -8.55
CA ALA A 425 -20.75 -6.00 -9.48
C ALA A 425 -19.83 -5.08 -10.27
N GLY A 426 -18.66 -4.73 -9.70
CA GLY A 426 -17.74 -3.75 -10.25
C GLY A 426 -18.12 -2.31 -9.93
N ASP A 427 -19.16 -2.07 -9.13
CA ASP A 427 -19.60 -0.74 -8.75
C ASP A 427 -18.66 -0.12 -7.73
N PHE A 428 -18.33 1.14 -7.90
CA PHE A 428 -17.48 1.88 -6.99
C PHE A 428 -18.08 3.25 -6.60
N SER A 429 -17.59 3.77 -5.50
CA SER A 429 -17.83 5.16 -5.08
C SER A 429 -16.57 5.80 -4.54
N PHE A 430 -16.40 7.10 -4.81
CA PHE A 430 -15.33 7.94 -4.28
C PHE A 430 -15.89 9.24 -3.77
N TYR A 431 -15.23 9.79 -2.76
CA TYR A 431 -15.47 11.13 -2.29
C TYR A 431 -14.38 12.08 -2.80
N ILE A 432 -14.80 13.18 -3.47
CA ILE A 432 -13.93 14.28 -3.84
C ILE A 432 -14.09 15.38 -2.79
N LYS A 433 -13.07 15.56 -1.98
CA LYS A 433 -13.04 16.64 -1.01
C LYS A 433 -12.74 17.99 -1.67
N SER A 434 -11.91 17.97 -2.71
CA SER A 434 -11.58 19.15 -3.50
C SER A 434 -11.33 18.79 -4.96
N GLY A 435 -11.81 19.64 -5.84
CA GLY A 435 -11.63 19.60 -7.29
C GLY A 435 -11.98 20.94 -7.90
N TRP A 436 -12.16 20.98 -9.21
CA TRP A 436 -12.49 22.20 -9.94
C TRP A 436 -13.61 21.95 -10.92
N ALA A 437 -14.48 22.94 -11.09
CA ALA A 437 -15.37 22.95 -12.24
C ALA A 437 -14.58 23.28 -13.50
N ILE A 438 -14.94 22.60 -14.60
CA ILE A 438 -14.38 22.87 -15.93
C ILE A 438 -15.47 23.56 -16.75
N GLU A 439 -15.13 24.71 -17.34
CA GLU A 439 -15.97 25.43 -18.31
C GLU A 439 -15.12 25.85 -19.50
N ASN A 440 -15.52 25.44 -20.70
CA ASN A 440 -14.84 25.75 -21.96
C ASN A 440 -13.33 25.45 -21.94
N GLY A 441 -12.96 24.26 -21.44
CA GLY A 441 -11.58 23.80 -21.39
C GLY A 441 -10.71 24.47 -20.32
N ARG A 442 -11.29 25.12 -19.33
CA ARG A 442 -10.56 25.83 -18.26
C ARG A 442 -11.09 25.48 -16.88
N LEU A 443 -10.19 25.40 -15.91
CA LEU A 443 -10.57 25.33 -14.50
C LEU A 443 -11.09 26.69 -14.06
N THR A 444 -12.31 26.73 -13.51
CA THR A 444 -12.98 28.00 -13.18
C THR A 444 -13.08 28.27 -11.70
N HIS A 445 -13.80 27.46 -10.96
CA HIS A 445 -13.95 27.62 -9.52
C HIS A 445 -13.78 26.28 -8.79
N PRO A 446 -13.28 26.29 -7.56
CA PRO A 446 -13.15 25.06 -6.78
C PRO A 446 -14.53 24.51 -6.43
N VAL A 447 -14.61 23.18 -6.39
CA VAL A 447 -15.76 22.40 -5.95
C VAL A 447 -15.34 21.44 -4.86
N LYS A 448 -16.27 21.04 -4.00
CA LYS A 448 -16.03 20.13 -2.88
C LYS A 448 -17.27 19.30 -2.56
N ASP A 449 -17.10 18.33 -1.68
CA ASP A 449 -18.17 17.49 -1.13
C ASP A 449 -19.00 16.80 -2.24
N ILE A 450 -18.26 16.15 -3.14
CA ILE A 450 -18.80 15.48 -4.32
C ILE A 450 -18.54 13.99 -4.23
N ASN A 451 -19.54 13.19 -4.57
CA ASN A 451 -19.39 11.76 -4.78
C ASN A 451 -19.29 11.46 -6.27
N LEU A 452 -18.26 10.70 -6.64
CA LEU A 452 -18.18 10.03 -7.94
C LEU A 452 -18.67 8.59 -7.76
N THR A 453 -19.60 8.15 -8.60
CA THR A 453 -20.07 6.77 -8.63
C THR A 453 -20.02 6.23 -10.05
N GLY A 454 -19.74 4.95 -10.16
CA GLY A 454 -19.63 4.30 -11.46
C GLY A 454 -19.44 2.80 -11.35
N ASN A 455 -19.35 2.18 -12.51
CA ASN A 455 -19.00 0.76 -12.65
C ASN A 455 -17.63 0.65 -13.32
N GLY A 456 -16.70 -0.11 -12.75
CA GLY A 456 -15.31 -0.17 -13.19
C GLY A 456 -15.14 -0.43 -14.69
N PRO A 457 -15.63 -1.57 -15.24
CA PRO A 457 -15.60 -1.84 -16.66
C PRO A 457 -16.20 -0.74 -17.54
N GLN A 458 -17.33 -0.15 -17.11
CA GLN A 458 -17.98 0.92 -17.88
C GLN A 458 -17.14 2.20 -17.91
N VAL A 459 -16.63 2.62 -16.74
CA VAL A 459 -15.80 3.84 -16.65
C VAL A 459 -14.51 3.67 -17.43
N LEU A 460 -13.85 2.52 -17.34
CA LEU A 460 -12.64 2.24 -18.12
C LEU A 460 -12.89 2.23 -19.64
N SER A 461 -14.07 1.81 -20.08
CA SER A 461 -14.46 1.88 -21.51
C SER A 461 -14.82 3.30 -21.98
N ARG A 462 -15.11 4.22 -21.03
CA ARG A 462 -15.42 5.63 -21.30
C ARG A 462 -14.21 6.55 -21.19
N ILE A 463 -13.02 6.01 -20.96
CA ILE A 463 -11.77 6.79 -21.03
C ILE A 463 -11.54 7.14 -22.51
N SER A 464 -11.54 8.43 -22.83
CA SER A 464 -11.46 8.91 -24.20
C SER A 464 -10.12 9.58 -24.52
N MET A 465 -9.39 10.05 -23.53
CA MET A 465 -8.04 10.61 -23.69
C MET A 465 -7.17 10.29 -22.47
N VAL A 466 -5.91 9.98 -22.75
CA VAL A 466 -4.87 9.73 -21.74
C VAL A 466 -3.67 10.61 -22.09
N ALA A 467 -3.23 11.44 -21.17
CA ALA A 467 -2.09 12.34 -21.37
C ALA A 467 -0.74 11.64 -21.15
N ASP A 468 0.35 12.36 -21.33
CA ASP A 468 1.74 11.88 -21.21
C ASP A 468 2.38 12.16 -19.83
N ASP A 469 1.65 12.82 -18.92
CA ASP A 469 2.11 13.33 -17.63
C ASP A 469 1.91 12.33 -16.46
N LEU A 470 2.22 11.04 -16.67
CA LEU A 470 2.10 10.04 -15.61
C LEU A 470 2.80 10.50 -14.33
N ALA A 471 2.06 10.49 -13.24
CA ALA A 471 2.60 10.62 -11.89
C ALA A 471 2.13 9.47 -11.00
N LEU A 472 2.99 9.03 -10.08
CA LEU A 472 2.58 8.19 -8.96
C LEU A 472 2.18 9.08 -7.79
N ALA A 473 1.15 8.68 -7.07
CA ALA A 473 0.78 9.35 -5.83
C ALA A 473 1.89 9.17 -4.79
N GLU A 474 2.30 10.26 -4.15
CA GLU A 474 3.22 10.23 -3.02
C GLU A 474 2.54 9.87 -1.69
N SER A 475 1.23 9.70 -1.70
CA SER A 475 0.40 9.48 -0.52
C SER A 475 0.64 8.13 0.15
N GLY A 476 0.44 8.09 1.47
CA GLY A 476 0.58 6.91 2.33
C GLY A 476 -0.59 5.92 2.23
N PHE A 477 -0.95 5.52 1.03
CA PHE A 477 -2.11 4.68 0.80
C PHE A 477 -1.94 3.27 1.38
N MET A 478 -2.94 2.82 2.14
CA MET A 478 -3.02 1.48 2.73
C MET A 478 -4.23 0.75 2.16
N CYS A 479 -3.97 -0.33 1.43
CA CYS A 479 -5.02 -1.15 0.82
C CYS A 479 -5.55 -2.18 1.80
N GLY A 480 -6.87 -2.24 2.01
CA GLY A 480 -7.56 -3.20 2.87
C GLY A 480 -8.17 -4.36 2.08
N LYS A 481 -7.98 -5.61 2.53
CA LYS A 481 -8.64 -6.81 1.99
C LYS A 481 -8.66 -7.93 3.03
N LEU A 482 -9.82 -8.55 3.24
CA LEU A 482 -9.99 -9.68 4.17
C LEU A 482 -9.39 -9.45 5.56
N GLY A 483 -9.56 -8.24 6.12
CA GLY A 483 -9.02 -7.87 7.42
C GLY A 483 -7.51 -7.61 7.45
N GLN A 484 -6.85 -7.56 6.32
CA GLN A 484 -5.42 -7.25 6.18
C GLN A 484 -5.23 -5.91 5.48
N THR A 485 -4.25 -5.12 5.93
CA THR A 485 -3.82 -3.89 5.27
C THR A 485 -2.37 -3.99 4.81
N VAL A 486 -2.09 -3.54 3.58
CA VAL A 486 -0.72 -3.47 3.03
C VAL A 486 -0.48 -2.11 2.37
N PRO A 487 0.77 -1.58 2.42
CA PRO A 487 1.11 -0.35 1.72
C PRO A 487 1.06 -0.58 0.21
N VAL A 488 0.50 0.39 -0.52
CA VAL A 488 0.42 0.38 -1.98
C VAL A 488 0.75 1.75 -2.56
N SER A 489 1.16 1.77 -3.81
CA SER A 489 1.24 2.97 -4.64
C SER A 489 0.23 2.89 -5.78
N GLN A 490 -0.15 4.03 -6.28
CA GLN A 490 -1.08 4.15 -7.40
C GLN A 490 -0.72 5.36 -8.25
N GLY A 491 -1.16 5.37 -9.48
CA GLY A 491 -0.91 6.50 -10.37
C GLY A 491 -1.72 6.46 -11.65
N LEU A 492 -1.85 7.59 -12.25
CA LEU A 492 -2.32 7.73 -13.63
C LEU A 492 -1.83 9.07 -14.19
N PRO A 493 -1.78 9.23 -15.50
CA PRO A 493 -1.65 10.53 -16.15
C PRO A 493 -2.98 11.29 -16.14
N THR A 494 -2.98 12.56 -16.49
CA THR A 494 -4.22 13.32 -16.73
C THR A 494 -5.12 12.55 -17.69
N THR A 495 -6.32 12.17 -17.24
CA THR A 495 -7.19 11.23 -17.95
C THR A 495 -8.61 11.76 -18.05
N LEU A 496 -9.18 11.78 -19.26
CA LEU A 496 -10.57 12.16 -19.51
C LEU A 496 -11.47 10.93 -19.51
N VAL A 497 -12.38 10.88 -18.58
CA VAL A 497 -13.56 10.00 -18.60
C VAL A 497 -14.71 10.79 -19.21
N SER A 498 -15.21 10.35 -20.35
CA SER A 498 -16.21 11.10 -21.15
C SER A 498 -17.56 11.27 -20.43
N SER A 499 -17.91 10.35 -19.52
CA SER A 499 -19.12 10.45 -18.69
C SER A 499 -18.98 9.60 -17.44
N ILE A 500 -19.26 10.22 -16.27
CA ILE A 500 -19.33 9.57 -14.97
C ILE A 500 -20.41 10.25 -14.11
N ASN A 501 -21.02 9.50 -13.20
CA ASN A 501 -22.00 10.06 -12.28
C ASN A 501 -21.33 10.90 -11.19
N VAL A 502 -21.77 12.14 -11.09
CA VAL A 502 -21.37 13.13 -10.09
C VAL A 502 -22.57 13.43 -9.20
N GLY A 503 -22.46 13.12 -7.93
CA GLY A 503 -23.49 13.41 -6.92
C GLY A 503 -23.01 14.43 -5.91
N SER A 504 -23.91 15.19 -5.27
CA SER A 504 -23.56 15.92 -4.06
C SER A 504 -23.40 14.90 -2.93
N ALA A 505 -22.31 14.96 -2.17
CA ALA A 505 -22.26 14.30 -0.89
C ALA A 505 -23.31 15.01 -0.02
N GLY A 506 -24.41 14.32 0.31
CA GLY A 506 -25.44 14.89 1.19
C GLY A 506 -24.75 15.41 2.44
N THR A 507 -25.07 16.63 2.84
CA THR A 507 -24.71 17.14 4.15
C THR A 507 -25.41 16.24 5.15
N GLY A 508 -24.69 15.19 5.62
CA GLY A 508 -25.15 14.40 6.74
C GLY A 508 -25.36 15.34 7.91
N SER A 509 -26.59 15.49 8.29
CA SER A 509 -27.08 16.20 9.47
C SER A 509 -26.52 15.58 10.74
#